data_e870a70a752ae20857448c894e0dcbfc
#
_entry.id   e870a70a752ae20857448c894e0dcbfc
#
_cell.length_a   1.000
_cell.length_b   1.000
_cell.length_c   1.000
_cell.angle_alpha   90.00
_cell.angle_beta   90.00
_cell.angle_gamma   90.00
#
_symmetry.space_group_name_H-M   'P 1'
#
loop_
_entity.id
_entity.type
_entity.pdbx_description
1 polymer ?
#
loop_
_entity_poly.entity_id
_entity_poly.type
_entity_poly.pdbx_seq_one_letter_code
_entity_poly.pdbx_strand_id
1 'polypeptide(L)'
;QGAGFPGVVLQIMYPNLKVTLIESNNKKCNFLNILKEKLDLPNLTIINSRAEDYSKNNREIFDIVTSRAVAPLKHLLEYSIPLVKVNGYYIAMKSNIDNEITNIDNYHKKLDITKINEIKFKLPIENSNRTLIIYRKNNKTNNIYPRKYTEIKKKDI
;
A
#
# COMPACT_ATOMS: atom_id res chain seq x y z
N GLN A 1 4.79 4.56 -6.25
CA GLN A 1 5.64 3.36 -6.26
C GLN A 1 6.72 3.52 -7.33
N GLY A 2 7.99 3.20 -7.01
CA GLY A 2 9.07 3.29 -7.98
C GLY A 2 8.93 2.22 -9.07
N ALA A 3 8.77 2.63 -10.35
CA ALA A 3 8.83 1.76 -11.54
C ALA A 3 8.04 0.43 -11.48
N GLY A 4 6.94 0.39 -10.73
CA GLY A 4 6.09 -0.81 -10.60
C GLY A 4 6.57 -1.86 -9.60
N PHE A 5 7.61 -1.60 -8.84
CA PHE A 5 8.05 -2.52 -7.78
C PHE A 5 7.18 -2.35 -6.51
N PRO A 6 6.72 -3.43 -5.84
CA PRO A 6 6.96 -4.84 -6.19
C PRO A 6 5.94 -5.45 -7.17
N GLY A 7 4.91 -4.72 -7.55
CA GLY A 7 3.75 -5.27 -8.27
C GLY A 7 4.08 -5.95 -9.59
N VAL A 8 4.89 -5.33 -10.46
CA VAL A 8 5.28 -5.91 -11.75
C VAL A 8 6.10 -7.19 -11.55
N VAL A 9 7.03 -7.18 -10.60
CA VAL A 9 7.86 -8.36 -10.29
C VAL A 9 6.99 -9.52 -9.80
N LEU A 10 6.03 -9.24 -8.92
CA LEU A 10 5.09 -10.26 -8.44
C LEU A 10 4.23 -10.81 -9.59
N GLN A 11 3.79 -9.98 -10.52
CA GLN A 11 3.02 -10.42 -11.68
C GLN A 11 3.84 -11.32 -12.61
N ILE A 12 5.13 -11.01 -12.81
CA ILE A 12 6.02 -11.85 -13.62
C ILE A 12 6.24 -13.20 -12.95
N MET A 13 6.50 -13.22 -11.65
CA MET A 13 6.75 -14.45 -10.89
C MET A 13 5.51 -15.31 -10.70
N TYR A 14 4.35 -14.67 -10.58
CA TYR A 14 3.06 -15.34 -10.34
C TYR A 14 2.00 -14.85 -11.33
N PRO A 15 2.02 -15.35 -12.58
CA PRO A 15 1.15 -14.85 -13.66
C PRO A 15 -0.35 -14.95 -13.39
N ASN A 16 -0.74 -15.87 -12.51
CA ASN A 16 -2.16 -16.07 -12.15
C ASN A 16 -2.69 -15.04 -11.14
N LEU A 17 -1.82 -14.26 -10.51
CA LEU A 17 -2.26 -13.17 -9.66
C LEU A 17 -2.93 -12.08 -10.51
N LYS A 18 -3.98 -11.49 -9.96
CA LYS A 18 -4.56 -10.25 -10.49
C LYS A 18 -3.94 -9.09 -9.73
N VAL A 19 -3.01 -8.39 -10.36
CA VAL A 19 -2.28 -7.27 -9.74
C VAL A 19 -2.83 -5.95 -10.25
N THR A 20 -3.16 -5.06 -9.34
CA THR A 20 -3.54 -3.67 -9.64
C THR A 20 -2.47 -2.72 -9.09
N LEU A 21 -1.92 -1.90 -9.97
CA LEU A 21 -1.00 -0.83 -9.61
C LEU A 21 -1.75 0.50 -9.58
N ILE A 22 -1.67 1.19 -8.46
CA ILE A 22 -2.23 2.54 -8.32
C ILE A 22 -1.06 3.52 -8.31
N GLU A 23 -1.02 4.41 -9.31
CA GLU A 23 0.04 5.39 -9.51
C GLU A 23 -0.55 6.73 -9.91
N SER A 24 -0.17 7.79 -9.22
CA SER A 24 -0.68 9.14 -9.49
C SER A 24 0.08 9.90 -10.59
N ASN A 25 1.28 9.48 -10.91
CA ASN A 25 2.12 10.14 -11.90
C ASN A 25 1.85 9.61 -13.31
N ASN A 26 1.42 10.49 -14.22
CA ASN A 26 1.08 10.12 -15.60
C ASN A 26 2.24 9.50 -16.38
N LYS A 27 3.45 10.03 -16.23
CA LYS A 27 4.63 9.50 -16.93
C LYS A 27 4.96 8.09 -16.48
N LYS A 28 4.85 7.84 -15.17
CA LYS A 28 5.03 6.49 -14.62
C LYS A 28 3.94 5.53 -15.10
N CYS A 29 2.69 5.98 -15.15
CA CYS A 29 1.60 5.16 -15.70
C CYS A 29 1.84 4.80 -17.16
N ASN A 30 2.27 5.75 -17.97
CA ASN A 30 2.61 5.49 -19.38
C ASN A 30 3.73 4.46 -19.52
N PHE A 31 4.77 4.59 -18.72
CA PHE A 31 5.87 3.62 -18.67
C PHE A 31 5.37 2.23 -18.27
N LEU A 32 4.53 2.14 -17.25
CA LEU A 32 3.96 0.87 -16.78
C LEU A 32 3.07 0.20 -17.84
N ASN A 33 2.30 0.98 -18.59
CA ASN A 33 1.49 0.48 -19.70
C ASN A 33 2.36 -0.09 -20.83
N ILE A 34 3.44 0.59 -21.18
CA ILE A 34 4.43 0.09 -22.17
C ILE A 34 5.04 -1.21 -21.66
N LEU A 35 5.44 -1.26 -20.41
CA LEU A 35 6.03 -2.44 -19.78
C LEU A 35 5.06 -3.62 -19.78
N LYS A 36 3.78 -3.38 -19.46
CA LYS A 36 2.71 -4.37 -19.50
C LYS A 36 2.59 -5.02 -20.88
N GLU A 37 2.58 -4.21 -21.94
CA GLU A 37 2.50 -4.69 -23.31
C GLU A 37 3.73 -5.50 -23.72
N LYS A 38 4.93 -4.95 -23.46
CA LYS A 38 6.18 -5.61 -23.84
C LYS A 38 6.45 -6.93 -23.14
N LEU A 39 6.00 -7.05 -21.89
CA LEU A 39 6.16 -8.27 -21.09
C LEU A 39 4.94 -9.20 -21.17
N ASP A 40 3.91 -8.83 -21.92
CA ASP A 40 2.66 -9.59 -22.04
C ASP A 40 2.08 -9.99 -20.68
N LEU A 41 1.63 -8.98 -19.90
CA LEU A 41 1.10 -9.15 -18.56
C LEU A 41 -0.42 -8.88 -18.53
N PRO A 42 -1.27 -9.80 -19.01
CA PRO A 42 -2.71 -9.55 -19.18
C PRO A 42 -3.46 -9.32 -17.86
N ASN A 43 -2.96 -9.91 -16.76
CA ASN A 43 -3.60 -9.79 -15.44
C ASN A 43 -3.13 -8.56 -14.64
N LEU A 44 -2.28 -7.72 -15.22
CA LEU A 44 -1.84 -6.46 -14.64
C LEU A 44 -2.79 -5.33 -15.04
N THR A 45 -3.35 -4.64 -14.05
CA THR A 45 -4.17 -3.44 -14.24
C THR A 45 -3.42 -2.22 -13.69
N ILE A 46 -3.41 -1.13 -14.45
CA ILE A 46 -2.75 0.10 -14.05
C ILE A 46 -3.80 1.20 -13.91
N ILE A 47 -3.89 1.77 -12.71
CA ILE A 47 -4.84 2.82 -12.37
C ILE A 47 -4.06 4.12 -12.14
N ASN A 48 -4.36 5.13 -12.94
CA ASN A 48 -3.82 6.48 -12.74
C ASN A 48 -4.70 7.24 -11.75
N SER A 49 -4.36 7.16 -10.48
CA SER A 49 -5.09 7.81 -9.40
C SER A 49 -4.20 7.96 -8.16
N ARG A 50 -4.59 8.86 -7.29
CA ARG A 50 -4.09 8.84 -5.91
C ARG A 50 -4.75 7.70 -5.13
N ALA A 51 -4.01 7.08 -4.22
CA ALA A 51 -4.51 5.96 -3.42
C ALA A 51 -5.74 6.35 -2.59
N GLU A 52 -5.71 7.52 -1.95
CA GLU A 52 -6.81 8.03 -1.14
C GLU A 52 -8.08 8.33 -1.95
N ASP A 53 -7.95 8.73 -3.20
CA ASP A 53 -9.09 8.98 -4.08
C ASP A 53 -9.68 7.67 -4.61
N TYR A 54 -8.82 6.75 -5.01
CA TYR A 54 -9.23 5.42 -5.47
C TYR A 54 -9.95 4.63 -4.38
N SER A 55 -9.45 4.69 -3.15
CA SER A 55 -10.00 3.91 -2.04
C SER A 55 -11.39 4.36 -1.59
N LYS A 56 -11.78 5.60 -1.87
CA LYS A 56 -13.14 6.07 -1.55
C LYS A 56 -14.22 5.26 -2.27
N ASN A 57 -13.97 4.89 -3.52
CA ASN A 57 -14.94 4.20 -4.38
C ASN A 57 -14.64 2.73 -4.62
N ASN A 58 -13.56 2.20 -4.05
CA ASN A 58 -13.09 0.83 -4.28
C ASN A 58 -12.73 0.17 -2.94
N ARG A 59 -13.72 0.11 -2.07
CA ARG A 59 -13.53 -0.34 -0.70
C ARG A 59 -13.60 -1.87 -0.60
N GLU A 60 -12.74 -2.42 0.28
CA GLU A 60 -12.72 -3.84 0.63
C GLU A 60 -12.72 -4.79 -0.59
N ILE A 61 -11.88 -4.49 -1.59
CA ILE A 61 -11.86 -5.26 -2.85
C ILE A 61 -10.60 -6.11 -3.03
N PHE A 62 -9.53 -5.86 -2.29
CA PHE A 62 -8.27 -6.58 -2.45
C PHE A 62 -7.98 -7.51 -1.29
N ASP A 63 -7.49 -8.72 -1.58
CA ASP A 63 -7.06 -9.69 -0.56
C ASP A 63 -5.80 -9.21 0.15
N ILE A 64 -4.86 -8.64 -0.60
CA ILE A 64 -3.59 -8.10 -0.11
C ILE A 64 -3.35 -6.74 -0.75
N VAL A 65 -3.02 -5.76 0.06
CA VAL A 65 -2.54 -4.45 -0.37
C VAL A 65 -1.11 -4.27 0.14
N THR A 66 -0.24 -3.76 -0.70
CA THR A 66 1.14 -3.47 -0.31
C THR A 66 1.53 -2.07 -0.79
N SER A 67 2.37 -1.42 -0.04
CA SER A 67 2.97 -0.15 -0.44
C SER A 67 4.45 -0.11 -0.10
N ARG A 68 5.20 0.54 -0.99
CA ARG A 68 6.59 0.93 -0.79
C ARG A 68 6.62 2.46 -0.91
N ALA A 69 6.67 3.15 0.21
CA ALA A 69 6.56 4.60 0.17
C ALA A 69 7.40 5.28 1.25
N VAL A 70 7.71 6.53 0.98
CA VAL A 70 8.37 7.44 1.92
C VAL A 70 7.38 8.17 2.83
N ALA A 71 6.09 8.07 2.56
CA ALA A 71 5.06 8.66 3.42
C ALA A 71 5.07 8.03 4.82
N PRO A 72 4.72 8.78 5.87
CA PRO A 72 4.60 8.24 7.22
C PRO A 72 3.66 7.03 7.28
N LEU A 73 3.98 6.05 8.12
CA LEU A 73 3.21 4.81 8.26
C LEU A 73 1.73 5.07 8.51
N LYS A 74 1.40 6.00 9.40
CA LYS A 74 0.01 6.38 9.70
C LYS A 74 -0.77 6.85 8.47
N HIS A 75 -0.13 7.60 7.56
CA HIS A 75 -0.76 8.02 6.30
C HIS A 75 -0.99 6.83 5.37
N LEU A 76 0.00 5.95 5.26
CA LEU A 76 -0.11 4.72 4.45
C LEU A 76 -1.24 3.82 4.94
N LEU A 77 -1.40 3.69 6.26
CA LEU A 77 -2.51 2.92 6.84
C LEU A 77 -3.85 3.52 6.43
N GLU A 78 -4.03 4.82 6.55
CA GLU A 78 -5.29 5.48 6.20
C GLU A 78 -5.59 5.40 4.69
N TYR A 79 -4.57 5.47 3.82
CA TYR A 79 -4.75 5.31 2.37
C TYR A 79 -5.10 3.88 1.95
N SER A 80 -4.55 2.90 2.62
CA SER A 80 -4.48 1.53 2.14
C SER A 80 -5.50 0.60 2.79
N ILE A 81 -5.76 0.75 4.08
CA ILE A 81 -6.66 -0.15 4.81
C ILE A 81 -8.08 -0.17 4.23
N PRO A 82 -8.68 0.95 3.78
CA PRO A 82 -10.00 0.89 3.15
C PRO A 82 -10.08 -0.02 1.92
N LEU A 83 -8.98 -0.22 1.19
CA LEU A 83 -8.89 -1.09 0.01
C LEU A 83 -8.90 -2.58 0.34
N VAL A 84 -8.47 -2.95 1.55
CA VAL A 84 -8.29 -4.33 1.97
C VAL A 84 -9.62 -4.97 2.34
N LYS A 85 -9.87 -6.19 1.87
CA LYS A 85 -11.00 -7.00 2.33
C LYS A 85 -10.92 -7.27 3.82
N VAL A 86 -12.06 -7.45 4.48
CA VAL A 86 -12.11 -7.95 5.85
C VAL A 86 -11.38 -9.31 5.90
N ASN A 87 -10.53 -9.50 6.90
CA ASN A 87 -9.60 -10.63 7.05
C ASN A 87 -8.46 -10.68 6.02
N GLY A 88 -8.35 -9.68 5.15
CA GLY A 88 -7.20 -9.49 4.26
C GLY A 88 -6.02 -8.82 4.97
N TYR A 89 -4.96 -8.58 4.22
CA TYR A 89 -3.68 -8.11 4.76
C TYR A 89 -3.21 -6.83 4.10
N TYR A 90 -2.57 -5.99 4.89
CA TYR A 90 -1.77 -4.87 4.40
C TYR A 90 -0.31 -5.06 4.78
N ILE A 91 0.59 -4.92 3.82
CA ILE A 91 2.04 -5.03 4.01
C ILE A 91 2.69 -3.68 3.68
N ALA A 92 3.19 -3.00 4.70
CA ALA A 92 3.98 -1.79 4.52
C ALA A 92 5.46 -2.13 4.39
N MET A 93 6.10 -1.61 3.33
CA MET A 93 7.54 -1.71 3.11
C MET A 93 8.18 -0.36 3.43
N LYS A 94 8.93 -0.31 4.52
CA LYS A 94 9.55 0.92 5.04
C LYS A 94 11.06 0.76 5.21
N SER A 95 11.80 1.86 5.08
CA SER A 95 13.23 1.85 5.38
C SER A 95 13.48 1.92 6.88
N ASN A 96 12.91 2.90 7.58
CA ASN A 96 12.98 3.06 9.02
C ASN A 96 11.66 3.61 9.54
N ILE A 97 11.16 3.06 10.65
CA ILE A 97 9.88 3.44 11.26
C ILE A 97 10.00 4.02 12.66
N ASP A 98 11.20 4.09 13.23
CA ASP A 98 11.39 4.44 14.66
C ASP A 98 10.78 5.79 15.01
N ASN A 99 10.81 6.77 14.10
CA ASN A 99 10.21 8.08 14.27
C ASN A 99 8.73 8.16 13.84
N GLU A 100 8.16 7.08 13.32
CA GLU A 100 6.81 7.04 12.75
C GLU A 100 5.78 6.34 13.65
N ILE A 101 6.19 5.84 14.81
CA ILE A 101 5.32 5.07 15.72
C ILE A 101 4.47 5.93 16.65
N THR A 102 4.70 7.24 16.69
CA THR A 102 3.92 8.16 17.52
C THR A 102 2.44 8.10 17.14
N ASN A 103 1.59 7.84 18.13
CA ASN A 103 0.15 7.74 17.97
C ASN A 103 -0.33 6.59 17.06
N ILE A 104 0.52 5.62 16.74
CA ILE A 104 0.18 4.52 15.83
C ILE A 104 -0.91 3.60 16.40
N ASP A 105 -0.96 3.40 17.71
CA ASP A 105 -1.95 2.55 18.36
C ASP A 105 -3.37 3.08 18.16
N ASN A 106 -3.55 4.40 18.11
CA ASN A 106 -4.83 5.02 17.81
C ASN A 106 -5.29 4.72 16.38
N TYR A 107 -4.35 4.71 15.41
CA TYR A 107 -4.62 4.28 14.03
C TYR A 107 -5.02 2.81 13.96
N HIS A 108 -4.32 1.93 14.69
CA HIS A 108 -4.69 0.51 14.77
C HIS A 108 -6.12 0.33 15.28
N LYS A 109 -6.48 1.07 16.32
CA LYS A 109 -7.81 1.00 16.93
C LYS A 109 -8.90 1.55 16.00
N LYS A 110 -8.70 2.75 15.44
CA LYS A 110 -9.72 3.42 14.62
C LYS A 110 -9.90 2.79 13.25
N LEU A 111 -8.84 2.24 12.66
CA LEU A 111 -8.91 1.50 11.42
C LEU A 111 -9.26 0.02 11.61
N ASP A 112 -9.32 -0.42 12.85
CA ASP A 112 -9.64 -1.81 13.26
C ASP A 112 -8.76 -2.85 12.58
N ILE A 113 -7.47 -2.69 12.82
CA ILE A 113 -6.41 -3.55 12.28
C ILE A 113 -5.53 -4.08 13.41
N THR A 114 -4.92 -5.24 13.17
CA THR A 114 -3.96 -5.87 14.07
C THR A 114 -2.61 -6.03 13.39
N LYS A 115 -1.56 -5.50 13.99
CA LYS A 115 -0.20 -5.79 13.55
C LYS A 115 0.13 -7.25 13.90
N ILE A 116 0.30 -8.10 12.88
CA ILE A 116 0.56 -9.53 13.09
C ILE A 116 2.03 -9.89 12.97
N ASN A 117 2.84 -9.08 12.30
CA ASN A 117 4.28 -9.30 12.21
C ASN A 117 5.03 -8.02 11.86
N GLU A 118 6.30 -8.00 12.24
CA GLU A 118 7.26 -6.97 11.87
C GLU A 118 8.59 -7.64 11.60
N ILE A 119 9.09 -7.54 10.36
CA ILE A 119 10.31 -8.19 9.92
C ILE A 119 11.32 -7.12 9.56
N LYS A 120 12.44 -7.09 10.29
CA LYS A 120 13.57 -6.18 10.04
C LYS A 120 14.69 -6.94 9.35
N PHE A 121 15.24 -6.37 8.29
CA PHE A 121 16.35 -6.95 7.54
C PHE A 121 17.21 -5.87 6.88
N LYS A 122 18.39 -6.28 6.42
CA LYS A 122 19.29 -5.41 5.65
C LYS A 122 19.35 -5.85 4.21
N LEU A 123 19.37 -4.90 3.29
CA LEU A 123 19.59 -5.20 1.88
C LEU A 123 21.03 -5.68 1.67
N PRO A 124 21.24 -6.74 0.85
CA PRO A 124 22.55 -7.41 0.76
C PRO A 124 23.70 -6.52 0.28
N ILE A 125 23.47 -5.63 -0.65
CA ILE A 125 24.54 -4.81 -1.27
C ILE A 125 24.68 -3.46 -0.57
N GLU A 126 23.58 -2.80 -0.35
CA GLU A 126 23.54 -1.44 0.25
C GLU A 126 23.69 -1.47 1.76
N ASN A 127 23.51 -2.63 2.40
CA ASN A 127 23.48 -2.79 3.85
C ASN A 127 22.51 -1.83 4.56
N SER A 128 21.51 -1.34 3.85
CA SER A 128 20.50 -0.43 4.39
C SER A 128 19.37 -1.20 5.06
N ASN A 129 18.85 -0.63 6.13
CA ASN A 129 17.75 -1.24 6.89
C ASN A 129 16.44 -1.19 6.13
N ARG A 130 15.66 -2.28 6.23
CA ARG A 130 14.28 -2.38 5.72
C ARG A 130 13.40 -3.04 6.76
N THR A 131 12.14 -2.62 6.77
CA THR A 131 11.13 -3.18 7.66
C THR A 131 9.88 -3.52 6.86
N LEU A 132 9.38 -4.73 7.02
CA LEU A 132 8.06 -5.15 6.57
C LEU A 132 7.14 -5.19 7.77
N ILE A 133 6.01 -4.50 7.70
CA ILE A 133 4.99 -4.52 8.75
C ILE A 133 3.73 -5.10 8.15
N ILE A 134 3.22 -6.17 8.75
CA ILE A 134 2.06 -6.90 8.27
C ILE A 134 0.89 -6.67 9.21
N TYR A 135 -0.19 -6.16 8.65
CA TYR A 135 -1.46 -5.94 9.33
C TYR A 135 -2.55 -6.85 8.79
N ARG A 136 -3.41 -7.32 9.67
CA ARG A 136 -4.68 -7.95 9.30
C ARG A 136 -5.82 -6.96 9.55
N LYS A 137 -6.75 -6.87 8.62
CA LYS A 137 -7.97 -6.09 8.76
C LYS A 137 -9.05 -6.92 9.46
N ASN A 138 -9.57 -6.40 10.58
CA ASN A 138 -10.53 -7.15 11.42
C ASN A 138 -11.98 -6.93 10.99
N ASN A 139 -12.34 -5.69 10.62
CA ASN A 139 -13.71 -5.30 10.25
C ASN A 139 -13.68 -4.29 9.10
N LYS A 140 -14.86 -3.98 8.54
CA LYS A 140 -15.01 -2.92 7.55
C LYS A 140 -14.48 -1.59 8.09
N THR A 141 -13.74 -0.86 7.27
CA THR A 141 -13.24 0.47 7.62
C THR A 141 -14.39 1.47 7.67
N ASN A 142 -14.43 2.29 8.71
CA ASN A 142 -15.41 3.37 8.83
C ASN A 142 -15.38 4.26 7.57
N ASN A 143 -16.55 4.64 7.08
CA ASN A 143 -16.70 5.43 5.85
C ASN A 143 -16.07 6.82 5.89
N ILE A 144 -15.75 7.34 7.08
CA ILE A 144 -15.01 8.60 7.22
C ILE A 144 -13.55 8.49 6.73
N TYR A 145 -13.00 7.27 6.64
CA TYR A 145 -11.65 7.03 6.15
C TYR A 145 -11.66 6.49 4.71
N PRO A 146 -10.72 6.90 3.87
CA PRO A 146 -9.70 7.92 4.13
C PRO A 146 -10.30 9.31 4.13
N ARG A 147 -9.78 10.18 4.98
CA ARG A 147 -10.05 11.60 4.94
C ARG A 147 -9.45 12.23 3.67
N LYS A 148 -9.74 13.51 3.43
CA LYS A 148 -9.08 14.26 2.37
C LYS A 148 -7.58 14.34 2.63
N TYR A 149 -6.77 14.30 1.57
CA TYR A 149 -5.31 14.35 1.65
C TYR A 149 -4.79 15.50 2.53
N THR A 150 -5.38 16.68 2.41
CA THR A 150 -5.01 17.85 3.21
C THR A 150 -5.28 17.68 4.70
N GLU A 151 -6.32 16.96 5.05
CA GLU A 151 -6.67 16.66 6.45
C GLU A 151 -5.73 15.61 7.05
N ILE A 152 -5.41 14.57 6.28
CA ILE A 152 -4.47 13.52 6.69
C ILE A 152 -3.11 14.11 7.05
N LYS A 153 -2.65 15.09 6.27
CA LYS A 153 -1.37 15.76 6.53
C LYS A 153 -1.37 16.69 7.73
N LYS A 154 -2.51 17.28 8.04
CA LYS A 154 -2.61 18.30 9.09
C LYS A 154 -2.85 17.72 10.47
N LYS A 155 -3.58 16.62 10.58
CA LYS A 155 -4.08 16.13 11.86
C LYS A 155 -4.18 14.62 11.88
N ASP A 156 -3.71 14.03 12.98
CA ASP A 156 -3.93 12.61 13.26
C ASP A 156 -5.43 12.30 13.48
N ILE A 157 -5.79 11.06 13.28
CA ILE A 157 -7.15 10.58 13.52
C ILE A 157 -7.43 10.37 15.01
#